data_56d88e64e1fc1dac7d06d55d5d9779a8
#
_entry.id   56d88e64e1fc1dac7d06d55d5d9779a8
#
_cell.length_a   1.000
_cell.length_b   1.000
_cell.length_c   1.000
_cell.angle_alpha   90.00
_cell.angle_beta   90.00
_cell.angle_gamma   90.00
#
_symmetry.space_group_name_H-M   'P 1'
#
loop_
_entity.id
_entity.type
_entity.pdbx_description
1 polymer ?
#
loop_
_entity_poly.entity_id
_entity_poly.type
_entity_poly.pdbx_seq_one_letter_code
_entity_poly.pdbx_strand_id
1 'polypeptide(L)'
;MSKQSGLEPKPLGQRRTADRGVLSIICLVRILVSNDDGYLAPGIVALAEALSTVAEITVVAPSRNRSATSNSITVDRALRVERADNGYFFVDDGTPADCVHLAVTGLLDFRPDLVVSGINDGSNLGDDTIYSGTVAAAMEGYLLGIPSIAVSLAARPVTHFATAAQVALDLVKRYQNTKPTAPWLLNVNVPDVPFAQLLGVRTVRLGKRHQAEPVVKSVNAQGVTEYRVGPVGKAADAGSDTDFGAVADGFASVTPLSIDLTQFDALHLVKAWLS
;
A
#
# COMPACT_ATOMS: atom_id res chain seq x y z
N MET A 1 -28.19 -45.49 79.60
CA MET A 1 -28.78 -46.01 78.37
C MET A 1 -29.22 -44.81 77.54
N SER A 2 -28.36 -44.25 76.69
CA SER A 2 -28.64 -43.08 75.86
C SER A 2 -28.57 -43.51 74.41
N LYS A 3 -29.67 -43.25 73.69
CA LYS A 3 -29.75 -43.46 72.20
C LYS A 3 -29.13 -42.31 71.50
N GLN A 4 -28.11 -42.57 70.72
CA GLN A 4 -27.55 -41.66 69.72
C GLN A 4 -28.40 -41.75 68.46
N SER A 5 -28.93 -40.60 68.01
CA SER A 5 -29.61 -40.41 66.76
C SER A 5 -28.54 -39.95 65.68
N GLY A 6 -28.36 -40.82 64.68
CA GLY A 6 -27.53 -40.52 63.53
C GLY A 6 -28.20 -39.49 62.61
N LEU A 7 -27.43 -38.46 62.24
CA LEU A 7 -27.79 -37.54 61.20
C LEU A 7 -26.93 -37.88 59.97
N GLU A 8 -27.57 -38.33 58.90
CA GLU A 8 -26.90 -38.47 57.57
C GLU A 8 -26.63 -37.10 56.94
N PRO A 9 -25.50 -36.94 56.29
CA PRO A 9 -25.21 -35.69 55.57
C PRO A 9 -25.93 -35.66 54.23
N LYS A 10 -26.61 -34.51 53.95
CA LYS A 10 -27.18 -34.19 52.63
C LYS A 10 -26.11 -34.01 51.59
N PRO A 11 -26.31 -34.45 50.31
CA PRO A 11 -25.35 -34.22 49.23
C PRO A 11 -25.26 -32.75 48.84
N LEU A 12 -24.05 -32.25 48.76
CA LEU A 12 -23.70 -30.92 48.29
C LEU A 12 -24.16 -30.72 46.84
N GLY A 13 -24.96 -29.67 46.62
CA GLY A 13 -25.44 -29.26 45.31
C GLY A 13 -24.30 -28.98 44.34
N GLN A 14 -24.47 -29.53 43.14
CA GLN A 14 -23.62 -29.26 41.99
C GLN A 14 -23.58 -27.74 41.70
N ARG A 15 -22.42 -27.13 41.86
CA ARG A 15 -22.16 -25.77 41.37
C ARG A 15 -22.21 -25.83 39.85
N ARG A 16 -23.18 -25.17 39.24
CA ARG A 16 -23.16 -24.82 37.82
C ARG A 16 -21.92 -24.03 37.57
N THR A 17 -21.00 -24.58 36.81
CA THR A 17 -19.89 -23.83 36.23
C THR A 17 -20.48 -22.80 35.27
N ALA A 18 -20.41 -21.53 35.65
CA ALA A 18 -20.67 -20.42 34.72
C ALA A 18 -19.70 -20.55 33.56
N ASP A 19 -20.26 -20.73 32.38
CA ASP A 19 -19.57 -20.68 31.12
C ASP A 19 -18.94 -19.27 30.99
N ARG A 20 -17.65 -19.15 31.26
CA ARG A 20 -16.91 -17.95 30.97
C ARG A 20 -16.74 -17.91 29.45
N GLY A 21 -17.70 -17.27 28.78
CA GLY A 21 -17.53 -16.85 27.41
C GLY A 21 -16.20 -16.09 27.29
N VAL A 22 -15.21 -16.73 26.70
CA VAL A 22 -13.97 -16.09 26.29
C VAL A 22 -14.38 -15.07 25.25
N LEU A 23 -14.58 -13.82 25.66
CA LEU A 23 -14.58 -12.68 24.74
C LEU A 23 -13.20 -12.69 24.08
N SER A 24 -13.11 -13.32 22.91
CA SER A 24 -11.99 -13.16 22.02
C SER A 24 -11.91 -11.66 21.72
N ILE A 25 -10.95 -10.97 22.32
CA ILE A 25 -10.59 -9.61 21.93
C ILE A 25 -10.09 -9.75 20.49
N ILE A 26 -10.98 -9.45 19.54
CA ILE A 26 -10.57 -9.35 18.13
C ILE A 26 -9.64 -8.16 18.09
N CYS A 27 -8.34 -8.43 18.13
CA CYS A 27 -7.32 -7.40 17.92
C CYS A 27 -7.44 -6.97 16.45
N LEU A 28 -8.07 -5.82 16.21
CA LEU A 28 -8.19 -5.26 14.87
C LEU A 28 -6.79 -5.02 14.31
N VAL A 29 -6.58 -5.39 13.07
CA VAL A 29 -5.34 -5.06 12.34
C VAL A 29 -5.24 -3.55 12.21
N ARG A 30 -4.08 -2.98 12.53
CA ARG A 30 -3.80 -1.55 12.41
C ARG A 30 -3.09 -1.27 11.12
N ILE A 31 -3.69 -0.45 10.28
CA ILE A 31 -3.19 -0.14 8.94
C ILE A 31 -2.81 1.33 8.86
N LEU A 32 -1.57 1.58 8.43
CA LEU A 32 -1.13 2.89 7.99
C LEU A 32 -1.49 3.07 6.52
N VAL A 33 -2.26 4.11 6.21
CA VAL A 33 -2.63 4.50 4.85
C VAL A 33 -1.87 5.76 4.45
N SER A 34 -1.28 5.76 3.26
CA SER A 34 -0.55 6.89 2.68
C SER A 34 -0.84 7.01 1.18
N ASN A 35 -0.31 8.02 0.51
CA ASN A 35 -0.35 8.21 -0.95
C ASN A 35 0.67 9.28 -1.39
N ASP A 36 0.67 9.62 -2.69
CA ASP A 36 1.40 10.76 -3.25
C ASP A 36 0.49 11.87 -3.81
N ASP A 37 -0.82 11.62 -3.93
CA ASP A 37 -1.79 12.61 -4.44
C ASP A 37 -2.22 13.65 -3.38
N GLY A 38 -1.91 13.39 -2.09
CA GLY A 38 -2.26 14.24 -0.96
C GLY A 38 -3.40 13.67 -0.10
N TYR A 39 -3.44 14.09 1.17
CA TYR A 39 -4.32 13.51 2.20
C TYR A 39 -5.84 13.69 1.96
N LEU A 40 -6.25 14.59 1.08
CA LEU A 40 -7.64 14.83 0.69
C LEU A 40 -7.97 14.29 -0.71
N ALA A 41 -7.04 13.62 -1.38
CA ALA A 41 -7.28 13.07 -2.70
C ALA A 41 -8.41 12.02 -2.67
N PRO A 42 -9.26 11.94 -3.72
CA PRO A 42 -10.38 10.98 -3.73
C PRO A 42 -9.95 9.53 -3.52
N GLY A 43 -8.76 9.16 -4.02
CA GLY A 43 -8.23 7.82 -3.91
C GLY A 43 -7.92 7.38 -2.48
N ILE A 44 -7.27 8.24 -1.68
CA ILE A 44 -6.94 7.89 -0.28
C ILE A 44 -8.19 7.89 0.60
N VAL A 45 -9.15 8.78 0.32
CA VAL A 45 -10.45 8.80 1.03
C VAL A 45 -11.20 7.50 0.78
N ALA A 46 -11.37 7.10 -0.49
CA ALA A 46 -12.03 5.85 -0.84
C ALA A 46 -11.34 4.61 -0.24
N LEU A 47 -10.01 4.62 -0.23
CA LEU A 47 -9.21 3.54 0.38
C LEU A 47 -9.43 3.46 1.89
N ALA A 48 -9.28 4.59 2.60
CA ALA A 48 -9.44 4.64 4.05
C ALA A 48 -10.86 4.26 4.49
N GLU A 49 -11.89 4.73 3.80
CA GLU A 49 -13.29 4.37 4.06
C GLU A 49 -13.52 2.87 3.89
N ALA A 50 -13.07 2.26 2.79
CA ALA A 50 -13.23 0.83 2.56
C ALA A 50 -12.52 -0.01 3.63
N LEU A 51 -11.26 0.31 3.95
CA LEU A 51 -10.46 -0.44 4.89
C LEU A 51 -10.92 -0.28 6.34
N SER A 52 -11.52 0.87 6.70
CA SER A 52 -12.07 1.11 8.05
C SER A 52 -13.18 0.14 8.45
N THR A 53 -13.79 -0.54 7.48
CA THR A 53 -14.80 -1.57 7.72
C THR A 53 -14.24 -2.85 8.35
N VAL A 54 -12.94 -3.09 8.29
CA VAL A 54 -12.29 -4.33 8.75
C VAL A 54 -11.04 -4.11 9.59
N ALA A 55 -10.54 -2.87 9.70
CA ALA A 55 -9.28 -2.55 10.38
C ALA A 55 -9.33 -1.18 11.07
N GLU A 56 -8.40 -0.94 11.99
CA GLU A 56 -8.12 0.38 12.53
C GLU A 56 -7.19 1.13 11.56
N ILE A 57 -7.64 2.30 11.09
CA ILE A 57 -6.95 3.05 10.03
C ILE A 57 -6.33 4.33 10.60
N THR A 58 -5.06 4.53 10.32
CA THR A 58 -4.38 5.81 10.48
C THR A 58 -3.91 6.31 9.13
N VAL A 59 -4.28 7.54 8.76
CA VAL A 59 -3.84 8.17 7.52
C VAL A 59 -2.73 9.15 7.82
N VAL A 60 -1.59 8.99 7.14
CA VAL A 60 -0.47 9.95 7.13
C VAL A 60 -0.01 10.13 5.69
N ALA A 61 -0.21 11.31 5.12
CA ALA A 61 0.01 11.58 3.70
C ALA A 61 0.57 12.99 3.46
N PRO A 62 1.11 13.31 2.28
CA PRO A 62 1.54 14.67 1.96
C PRO A 62 0.39 15.68 2.01
N SER A 63 0.70 16.94 2.33
CA SER A 63 -0.29 18.04 2.33
C SER A 63 -0.88 18.32 0.93
N ARG A 64 -0.15 17.99 -0.13
CA ARG A 64 -0.51 18.21 -1.54
C ARG A 64 0.05 17.11 -2.43
N ASN A 65 -0.34 17.13 -3.70
CA ASN A 65 0.19 16.19 -4.70
C ASN A 65 1.73 16.27 -4.81
N ARG A 66 2.38 15.10 -4.77
CA ARG A 66 3.82 14.87 -4.83
C ARG A 66 4.19 13.84 -5.89
N SER A 67 3.42 13.76 -6.97
CA SER A 67 3.70 12.83 -8.08
C SER A 67 5.14 12.98 -8.60
N ALA A 68 5.73 11.88 -9.02
CA ALA A 68 7.09 11.79 -9.56
C ALA A 68 8.22 12.18 -8.57
N THR A 69 7.98 12.12 -7.26
CA THR A 69 9.06 12.31 -6.26
C THR A 69 9.91 11.07 -6.04
N SER A 70 9.51 9.92 -6.61
CA SER A 70 10.23 8.65 -6.44
C SER A 70 10.45 8.27 -4.95
N ASN A 71 11.46 7.49 -4.65
CA ASN A 71 11.83 7.03 -3.29
C ASN A 71 12.66 8.09 -2.52
N SER A 72 12.37 9.38 -2.68
CA SER A 72 13.12 10.42 -1.98
C SER A 72 12.69 10.55 -0.51
N ILE A 73 13.68 10.71 0.38
CA ILE A 73 13.50 11.05 1.79
C ILE A 73 14.13 12.41 2.05
N THR A 74 13.44 13.25 2.84
CA THR A 74 13.89 14.58 3.22
C THR A 74 14.81 14.49 4.44
N VAL A 75 16.11 14.75 4.23
CA VAL A 75 17.14 14.69 5.29
C VAL A 75 17.79 16.05 5.61
N ASP A 76 17.50 17.07 4.81
CA ASP A 76 18.16 18.39 4.84
C ASP A 76 17.40 19.45 5.63
N ARG A 77 16.17 19.14 6.05
CA ARG A 77 15.30 20.07 6.81
C ARG A 77 14.32 19.34 7.71
N ALA A 78 13.78 20.03 8.69
CA ALA A 78 12.68 19.54 9.51
C ALA A 78 11.36 19.51 8.73
N LEU A 79 10.56 18.50 8.96
CA LEU A 79 9.21 18.36 8.40
C LEU A 79 8.17 18.67 9.47
N ARG A 80 7.11 19.36 9.07
CA ARG A 80 5.99 19.70 9.93
C ARG A 80 4.84 18.73 9.69
N VAL A 81 4.34 18.16 10.78
CA VAL A 81 3.19 17.25 10.76
C VAL A 81 2.02 17.95 11.42
N GLU A 82 0.88 17.95 10.77
CA GLU A 82 -0.37 18.51 11.30
C GLU A 82 -1.49 17.47 11.25
N ARG A 83 -2.50 17.68 12.12
CA ARG A 83 -3.70 16.85 12.12
C ARG A 83 -4.87 17.65 11.60
N ALA A 84 -5.52 17.15 10.56
CA ALA A 84 -6.71 17.76 9.97
C ALA A 84 -7.98 17.45 10.78
N ASP A 85 -9.06 18.20 10.54
CA ASP A 85 -10.34 18.05 11.24
C ASP A 85 -10.98 16.66 11.05
N ASN A 86 -10.71 15.99 9.93
CA ASN A 86 -11.13 14.62 9.67
C ASN A 86 -10.30 13.56 10.40
N GLY A 87 -9.31 13.98 11.19
CA GLY A 87 -8.43 13.11 11.98
C GLY A 87 -7.20 12.60 11.22
N TYR A 88 -7.06 12.87 9.92
CA TYR A 88 -5.89 12.51 9.12
C TYR A 88 -4.70 13.37 9.49
N PHE A 89 -3.51 12.79 9.44
CA PHE A 89 -2.26 13.54 9.53
C PHE A 89 -1.77 13.88 8.14
N PHE A 90 -1.23 15.09 7.99
CA PHE A 90 -0.54 15.47 6.77
C PHE A 90 0.83 16.05 7.07
N VAL A 91 1.77 15.77 6.17
CA VAL A 91 3.16 16.27 6.27
C VAL A 91 3.31 17.42 5.28
N ASP A 92 3.57 18.61 5.84
CA ASP A 92 3.77 19.79 5.00
C ASP A 92 5.09 19.68 4.25
N ASP A 93 5.00 19.81 2.93
CA ASP A 93 6.12 19.69 1.99
C ASP A 93 6.89 18.36 2.06
N GLY A 94 6.34 17.33 2.72
CA GLY A 94 6.93 15.99 2.80
C GLY A 94 6.70 15.15 1.55
N THR A 95 7.55 14.14 1.35
CA THR A 95 7.37 13.10 0.34
C THR A 95 6.46 11.98 0.86
N PRO A 96 5.92 11.10 -0.02
CA PRO A 96 5.19 9.92 0.42
C PRO A 96 6.00 8.98 1.34
N ALA A 97 7.28 8.81 1.05
CA ALA A 97 8.20 8.02 1.89
C ALA A 97 8.41 8.69 3.25
N ASP A 98 8.58 10.04 3.32
CA ASP A 98 8.65 10.77 4.58
C ASP A 98 7.43 10.53 5.46
N CYS A 99 6.23 10.51 4.88
CA CYS A 99 4.99 10.29 5.61
C CYS A 99 4.97 8.94 6.33
N VAL A 100 5.36 7.87 5.62
CA VAL A 100 5.44 6.53 6.19
C VAL A 100 6.58 6.42 7.19
N HIS A 101 7.76 6.97 6.88
CA HIS A 101 8.91 6.97 7.77
C HIS A 101 8.57 7.65 9.11
N LEU A 102 8.07 8.89 9.06
CA LEU A 102 7.68 9.63 10.25
C LEU A 102 6.60 8.91 11.07
N ALA A 103 5.58 8.36 10.39
CA ALA A 103 4.52 7.62 11.05
C ALA A 103 5.06 6.44 11.86
N VAL A 104 5.91 5.62 11.26
CA VAL A 104 6.38 4.36 11.86
C VAL A 104 7.48 4.58 12.90
N THR A 105 8.32 5.59 12.70
CA THR A 105 9.53 5.78 13.53
C THR A 105 9.37 6.78 14.66
N GLY A 106 8.27 7.58 14.69
CA GLY A 106 8.18 8.61 15.73
C GLY A 106 6.80 9.24 15.97
N LEU A 107 5.91 9.27 14.98
CA LEU A 107 4.61 9.95 15.13
C LEU A 107 3.57 9.07 15.84
N LEU A 108 3.53 7.77 15.51
CA LEU A 108 2.58 6.83 16.10
C LEU A 108 3.18 6.17 17.35
N ASP A 109 2.35 5.97 18.37
CA ASP A 109 2.70 5.24 19.60
C ASP A 109 2.56 3.71 19.45
N PHE A 110 2.30 3.24 18.23
CA PHE A 110 2.17 1.84 17.88
C PHE A 110 2.82 1.54 16.54
N ARG A 111 3.17 0.26 16.33
CA ARG A 111 3.64 -0.22 15.03
C ARG A 111 2.46 -0.70 14.19
N PRO A 112 2.25 -0.20 12.96
CA PRO A 112 1.26 -0.74 12.04
C PRO A 112 1.54 -2.22 11.68
N ASP A 113 0.48 -3.00 11.48
CA ASP A 113 0.57 -4.36 10.99
C ASP A 113 0.74 -4.42 9.46
N LEU A 114 0.27 -3.40 8.76
CA LEU A 114 0.27 -3.29 7.30
C LEU A 114 0.37 -1.83 6.88
N VAL A 115 1.07 -1.56 5.79
CA VAL A 115 1.04 -0.26 5.09
C VAL A 115 0.28 -0.44 3.77
N VAL A 116 -0.69 0.43 3.50
CA VAL A 116 -1.39 0.47 2.21
C VAL A 116 -1.29 1.88 1.65
N SER A 117 -0.63 2.01 0.49
CA SER A 117 -0.44 3.28 -0.20
C SER A 117 -1.35 3.37 -1.42
N GLY A 118 -2.06 4.46 -1.57
CA GLY A 118 -2.96 4.73 -2.70
C GLY A 118 -4.29 5.34 -2.28
N ILE A 119 -5.29 5.28 -3.13
CA ILE A 119 -5.32 4.75 -4.51
C ILE A 119 -4.77 5.85 -5.43
N ASN A 120 -3.72 5.53 -6.18
CA ASN A 120 -3.10 6.47 -7.11
C ASN A 120 -4.02 6.80 -8.29
N ASP A 121 -4.08 8.08 -8.68
CA ASP A 121 -4.71 8.54 -9.92
C ASP A 121 -3.76 8.27 -11.10
N GLY A 122 -3.81 7.08 -11.63
CA GLY A 122 -2.99 6.59 -12.72
C GLY A 122 -2.24 5.30 -12.38
N SER A 123 -1.83 4.58 -13.41
CA SER A 123 -1.13 3.31 -13.27
C SER A 123 0.32 3.46 -12.85
N ASN A 124 0.83 2.45 -12.13
CA ASN A 124 2.24 2.25 -11.83
C ASN A 124 2.66 0.88 -12.37
N LEU A 125 2.78 0.77 -13.70
CA LEU A 125 3.05 -0.47 -14.43
C LEU A 125 4.50 -0.54 -14.91
N GLY A 126 5.09 -1.73 -14.88
CA GLY A 126 6.44 -1.97 -15.36
C GLY A 126 7.47 -1.05 -14.71
N ASP A 127 8.31 -0.41 -15.55
CA ASP A 127 9.40 0.46 -15.09
C ASP A 127 8.91 1.75 -14.39
N ASP A 128 7.63 2.12 -14.53
CA ASP A 128 7.06 3.30 -13.86
C ASP A 128 7.08 3.17 -12.35
N THR A 129 7.10 1.94 -11.82
CA THR A 129 7.20 1.66 -10.36
C THR A 129 8.38 2.37 -9.71
N ILE A 130 9.50 2.55 -10.45
CA ILE A 130 10.72 3.19 -9.94
C ILE A 130 10.51 4.69 -9.65
N TYR A 131 9.61 5.34 -10.39
CA TYR A 131 9.34 6.77 -10.27
C TYR A 131 8.11 7.10 -9.43
N SER A 132 7.35 6.08 -9.01
CA SER A 132 6.07 6.22 -8.32
C SER A 132 6.24 6.61 -6.85
N GLY A 133 5.60 7.71 -6.43
CA GLY A 133 5.49 8.09 -5.03
C GLY A 133 4.58 7.13 -4.24
N THR A 134 3.53 6.60 -4.86
CA THR A 134 2.64 5.59 -4.25
C THR A 134 3.41 4.31 -3.94
N VAL A 135 4.22 3.81 -4.89
CA VAL A 135 5.08 2.63 -4.66
C VAL A 135 6.16 2.94 -3.62
N ALA A 136 6.72 4.16 -3.64
CA ALA A 136 7.73 4.60 -2.68
C ALA A 136 7.23 4.57 -1.23
N ALA A 137 6.01 5.04 -0.97
CA ALA A 137 5.41 4.97 0.37
C ALA A 137 5.25 3.51 0.85
N ALA A 138 4.78 2.61 -0.03
CA ALA A 138 4.70 1.19 0.31
C ALA A 138 6.09 0.55 0.49
N MET A 139 7.07 0.95 -0.32
CA MET A 139 8.46 0.48 -0.23
C MET A 139 9.10 0.90 1.09
N GLU A 140 8.85 2.12 1.57
CA GLU A 140 9.33 2.58 2.87
C GLU A 140 8.76 1.73 4.01
N GLY A 141 7.46 1.42 3.98
CA GLY A 141 6.86 0.49 4.94
C GLY A 141 7.53 -0.89 4.93
N TYR A 142 7.80 -1.42 3.75
CA TYR A 142 8.51 -2.69 3.58
C TYR A 142 9.94 -2.64 4.12
N LEU A 143 10.70 -1.57 3.85
CA LEU A 143 12.06 -1.35 4.37
C LEU A 143 12.07 -1.29 5.90
N LEU A 144 11.02 -0.73 6.50
CA LEU A 144 10.82 -0.71 7.95
C LEU A 144 10.30 -2.04 8.51
N GLY A 145 10.23 -3.12 7.68
CA GLY A 145 9.87 -4.47 8.09
C GLY A 145 8.37 -4.68 8.26
N ILE A 146 7.53 -3.90 7.57
CA ILE A 146 6.07 -4.02 7.58
C ILE A 146 5.60 -4.49 6.21
N PRO A 147 4.73 -5.52 6.11
CA PRO A 147 4.09 -5.87 4.84
C PRO A 147 3.42 -4.65 4.22
N SER A 148 3.55 -4.48 2.90
CA SER A 148 3.10 -3.24 2.25
C SER A 148 2.46 -3.50 0.90
N ILE A 149 1.43 -2.70 0.57
CA ILE A 149 0.68 -2.75 -0.69
C ILE A 149 0.62 -1.35 -1.28
N ALA A 150 1.03 -1.20 -2.54
CA ALA A 150 0.76 -0.03 -3.36
C ALA A 150 -0.44 -0.32 -4.27
N VAL A 151 -1.43 0.57 -4.33
CA VAL A 151 -2.66 0.40 -5.11
C VAL A 151 -2.83 1.56 -6.07
N SER A 152 -3.02 1.26 -7.35
CA SER A 152 -3.14 2.24 -8.43
C SER A 152 -4.34 1.91 -9.32
N LEU A 153 -5.01 2.93 -9.82
CA LEU A 153 -6.10 2.80 -10.79
C LEU A 153 -5.57 3.10 -12.19
N ALA A 154 -5.70 2.12 -13.09
CA ALA A 154 -4.96 2.11 -14.37
C ALA A 154 -5.73 2.82 -15.50
N ALA A 155 -5.93 4.13 -15.38
CA ALA A 155 -6.48 5.01 -16.41
C ALA A 155 -6.05 6.47 -16.16
N ARG A 156 -6.38 7.36 -17.07
CA ARG A 156 -6.39 8.83 -16.89
C ARG A 156 -7.37 9.45 -17.87
N PRO A 157 -8.39 10.18 -17.40
CA PRO A 157 -8.79 10.34 -16.00
C PRO A 157 -9.35 9.04 -15.42
N VAL A 158 -9.28 8.90 -14.08
CA VAL A 158 -9.86 7.77 -13.35
C VAL A 158 -11.24 8.11 -12.81
N THR A 159 -12.09 7.09 -12.68
CA THR A 159 -13.48 7.26 -12.22
C THR A 159 -13.92 6.22 -11.18
N HIS A 160 -13.36 5.01 -11.20
CA HIS A 160 -13.85 3.88 -10.40
C HIS A 160 -12.97 3.59 -9.17
N PHE A 161 -12.67 4.61 -8.35
CA PHE A 161 -11.92 4.42 -7.09
C PHE A 161 -12.53 3.35 -6.20
N ALA A 162 -13.85 3.20 -6.18
CA ALA A 162 -14.53 2.16 -5.41
C ALA A 162 -14.14 0.74 -5.84
N THR A 163 -13.84 0.50 -7.12
CA THR A 163 -13.35 -0.80 -7.61
C THR A 163 -11.97 -1.12 -7.05
N ALA A 164 -11.05 -0.17 -7.10
CA ALA A 164 -9.70 -0.36 -6.55
C ALA A 164 -9.73 -0.48 -5.01
N ALA A 165 -10.59 0.27 -4.33
CA ALA A 165 -10.82 0.16 -2.89
C ALA A 165 -11.35 -1.22 -2.50
N GLN A 166 -12.27 -1.81 -3.29
CA GLN A 166 -12.79 -3.15 -3.06
C GLN A 166 -11.69 -4.21 -3.26
N VAL A 167 -10.85 -4.08 -4.30
CA VAL A 167 -9.69 -4.97 -4.49
C VAL A 167 -8.73 -4.88 -3.31
N ALA A 168 -8.40 -3.69 -2.85
CA ALA A 168 -7.56 -3.49 -1.68
C ALA A 168 -8.16 -4.11 -0.42
N LEU A 169 -9.47 -3.93 -0.19
CA LEU A 169 -10.21 -4.53 0.92
C LEU A 169 -10.12 -6.07 0.90
N ASP A 170 -10.29 -6.68 -0.28
CA ASP A 170 -10.22 -8.13 -0.42
C ASP A 170 -8.79 -8.67 -0.17
N LEU A 171 -7.76 -7.93 -0.57
CA LEU A 171 -6.37 -8.26 -0.25
C LEU A 171 -6.09 -8.14 1.25
N VAL A 172 -6.59 -7.10 1.91
CA VAL A 172 -6.47 -6.92 3.37
C VAL A 172 -7.18 -8.04 4.13
N LYS A 173 -8.38 -8.45 3.71
CA LYS A 173 -9.08 -9.61 4.31
C LYS A 173 -8.26 -10.90 4.16
N ARG A 174 -7.62 -11.12 3.00
CA ARG A 174 -6.71 -12.27 2.82
C ARG A 174 -5.50 -12.19 3.75
N TYR A 175 -4.89 -11.00 3.90
CA TYR A 175 -3.81 -10.77 4.84
C TYR A 175 -4.21 -11.08 6.29
N GLN A 176 -5.41 -10.66 6.72
CA GLN A 176 -5.92 -10.96 8.06
C GLN A 176 -6.08 -12.46 8.31
N ASN A 177 -6.52 -13.20 7.31
CA ASN A 177 -6.71 -14.66 7.40
C ASN A 177 -5.41 -15.45 7.31
N THR A 178 -4.41 -14.94 6.55
CA THR A 178 -3.16 -15.65 6.31
C THR A 178 -2.01 -14.64 6.27
N LYS A 179 -1.50 -14.29 7.47
CA LYS A 179 -0.36 -13.38 7.59
C LYS A 179 0.89 -14.03 6.97
N PRO A 180 1.65 -13.30 6.16
CA PRO A 180 2.92 -13.80 5.62
C PRO A 180 3.94 -14.03 6.74
N THR A 181 4.82 -14.99 6.54
CA THR A 181 5.91 -15.30 7.49
C THR A 181 7.04 -14.27 7.47
N ALA A 182 7.14 -13.51 6.38
CA ALA A 182 8.07 -12.39 6.22
C ALA A 182 7.35 -11.23 5.53
N PRO A 183 7.77 -9.98 5.73
CA PRO A 183 7.23 -8.84 5.01
C PRO A 183 7.32 -9.05 3.49
N TRP A 184 6.33 -8.58 2.77
CA TRP A 184 6.32 -8.51 1.31
C TRP A 184 5.86 -7.12 0.85
N LEU A 185 6.23 -6.76 -0.37
CA LEU A 185 5.82 -5.55 -1.04
C LEU A 185 5.04 -5.93 -2.30
N LEU A 186 3.78 -5.51 -2.37
CA LEU A 186 2.91 -5.77 -3.52
C LEU A 186 2.59 -4.48 -4.27
N ASN A 187 2.74 -4.52 -5.59
CA ASN A 187 2.25 -3.48 -6.49
C ASN A 187 0.97 -3.97 -7.16
N VAL A 188 -0.11 -3.22 -6.98
CA VAL A 188 -1.45 -3.57 -7.46
C VAL A 188 -1.93 -2.50 -8.43
N ASN A 189 -2.27 -2.89 -9.66
CA ASN A 189 -2.90 -2.00 -10.62
C ASN A 189 -4.27 -2.56 -11.01
N VAL A 190 -5.29 -1.71 -10.89
CA VAL A 190 -6.70 -2.10 -11.12
C VAL A 190 -7.21 -1.39 -12.36
N PRO A 191 -7.84 -2.10 -13.33
CA PRO A 191 -8.51 -1.44 -14.45
C PRO A 191 -9.60 -0.47 -13.97
N ASP A 192 -9.73 0.67 -14.63
CA ASP A 192 -10.77 1.67 -14.31
C ASP A 192 -12.14 1.27 -14.88
N VAL A 193 -12.73 0.26 -14.30
CA VAL A 193 -14.03 -0.30 -14.68
C VAL A 193 -14.93 -0.46 -13.44
N PRO A 194 -16.26 -0.48 -13.58
CA PRO A 194 -17.15 -0.90 -12.50
C PRO A 194 -16.74 -2.28 -11.94
N PHE A 195 -16.84 -2.49 -10.63
CA PHE A 195 -16.41 -3.73 -9.98
C PHE A 195 -17.02 -5.00 -10.60
N ALA A 196 -18.27 -4.92 -11.02
CA ALA A 196 -18.95 -6.05 -11.70
C ALA A 196 -18.33 -6.42 -13.05
N GLN A 197 -17.51 -5.58 -13.65
CA GLN A 197 -16.81 -5.84 -14.91
C GLN A 197 -15.36 -6.28 -14.71
N LEU A 198 -14.84 -6.20 -13.47
CA LEU A 198 -13.52 -6.69 -13.16
C LEU A 198 -13.51 -8.23 -13.22
N LEU A 199 -12.62 -8.80 -14.03
CA LEU A 199 -12.56 -10.26 -14.25
C LEU A 199 -11.83 -11.01 -13.12
N GLY A 200 -11.35 -10.30 -12.10
CA GLY A 200 -10.66 -10.86 -10.94
C GLY A 200 -9.24 -10.32 -10.76
N VAL A 201 -8.37 -11.11 -10.13
CA VAL A 201 -7.00 -10.73 -9.78
C VAL A 201 -6.03 -11.73 -10.39
N ARG A 202 -4.92 -11.26 -10.99
CA ARG A 202 -3.82 -12.09 -11.50
C ARG A 202 -2.51 -11.72 -10.82
N THR A 203 -1.74 -12.72 -10.39
CA THR A 203 -0.34 -12.55 -10.00
C THR A 203 0.52 -12.60 -11.26
N VAL A 204 1.30 -11.54 -11.48
CA VAL A 204 2.08 -11.32 -12.70
C VAL A 204 3.42 -10.68 -12.37
N ARG A 205 4.36 -10.69 -13.32
CA ARG A 205 5.60 -9.91 -13.25
C ARG A 205 5.40 -8.48 -13.77
N LEU A 206 6.36 -7.61 -13.50
CA LEU A 206 6.44 -6.33 -14.19
C LEU A 206 6.70 -6.53 -15.68
N GLY A 207 5.99 -5.77 -16.50
CA GLY A 207 6.32 -5.59 -17.90
C GLY A 207 7.40 -4.51 -18.09
N LYS A 208 7.54 -4.00 -19.32
CA LYS A 208 8.46 -2.90 -19.66
C LYS A 208 7.78 -1.86 -20.51
N ARG A 209 8.14 -0.61 -20.32
CA ARG A 209 7.79 0.45 -21.24
C ARG A 209 8.82 0.57 -22.35
N HIS A 210 8.42 1.19 -23.45
CA HIS A 210 9.34 1.71 -24.44
C HIS A 210 10.10 2.89 -23.84
N GLN A 211 11.20 3.26 -24.54
CA GLN A 211 11.87 4.54 -24.27
C GLN A 211 10.83 5.67 -24.28
N ALA A 212 11.04 6.64 -23.41
CA ALA A 212 10.22 7.84 -23.39
C ALA A 212 10.24 8.53 -24.77
N GLU A 213 9.13 9.14 -25.13
CA GLU A 213 9.07 9.99 -26.31
C GLU A 213 10.10 11.13 -26.19
N PRO A 214 10.59 11.67 -27.32
CA PRO A 214 11.57 12.77 -27.30
C PRO A 214 11.08 13.95 -26.46
N VAL A 215 12.02 14.68 -25.89
CA VAL A 215 11.72 15.91 -25.14
C VAL A 215 10.99 16.91 -26.03
N VAL A 216 9.99 17.57 -25.48
CA VAL A 216 9.26 18.65 -26.14
C VAL A 216 10.02 19.95 -25.86
N LYS A 217 10.55 20.56 -26.92
CA LYS A 217 11.20 21.88 -26.88
C LYS A 217 10.18 22.97 -27.18
N SER A 218 10.13 24.00 -26.37
CA SER A 218 9.27 25.18 -26.56
C SER A 218 10.04 26.46 -26.24
N VAL A 219 9.53 27.60 -26.69
CA VAL A 219 10.05 28.92 -26.31
C VAL A 219 8.93 29.64 -25.55
N ASN A 220 9.22 30.09 -24.33
CA ASN A 220 8.21 30.80 -23.53
C ASN A 220 8.01 32.25 -24.01
N ALA A 221 7.08 33.00 -23.42
CA ALA A 221 6.75 34.36 -23.78
C ALA A 221 7.90 35.36 -23.59
N GLN A 222 8.92 35.00 -22.81
CA GLN A 222 10.14 35.77 -22.57
C GLN A 222 11.28 35.44 -23.55
N GLY A 223 11.03 34.55 -24.54
CA GLY A 223 12.04 34.14 -25.52
C GLY A 223 13.03 33.09 -24.99
N VAL A 224 12.80 32.53 -23.80
CA VAL A 224 13.65 31.49 -23.19
C VAL A 224 13.25 30.11 -23.72
N THR A 225 14.23 29.32 -24.14
CA THR A 225 14.04 27.96 -24.56
C THR A 225 13.80 27.06 -23.32
N GLU A 226 12.70 26.33 -23.31
CA GLU A 226 12.31 25.38 -22.27
C GLU A 226 12.22 23.98 -22.85
N TYR A 227 12.51 22.98 -22.03
CA TYR A 227 12.41 21.57 -22.39
C TYR A 227 11.47 20.87 -21.41
N ARG A 228 10.54 20.08 -21.93
CA ARG A 228 9.69 19.21 -21.14
C ARG A 228 10.02 17.76 -21.45
N VAL A 229 10.14 16.94 -20.40
CA VAL A 229 10.26 15.49 -20.58
C VAL A 229 9.07 14.99 -21.39
N GLY A 230 9.34 14.17 -22.40
CA GLY A 230 8.32 13.61 -23.27
C GLY A 230 7.35 12.71 -22.52
N PRO A 231 6.17 12.43 -23.10
CA PRO A 231 5.21 11.51 -22.48
C PRO A 231 5.81 10.12 -22.36
N VAL A 232 5.23 9.35 -21.46
CA VAL A 232 5.60 7.93 -21.25
C VAL A 232 5.32 7.15 -22.52
N GLY A 233 6.28 6.36 -22.99
CA GLY A 233 6.13 5.54 -24.18
C GLY A 233 5.11 4.39 -24.01
N LYS A 234 4.78 3.71 -25.10
CA LYS A 234 3.92 2.53 -25.08
C LYS A 234 4.61 1.38 -24.35
N ALA A 235 3.82 0.38 -23.94
CA ALA A 235 4.38 -0.84 -23.37
C ALA A 235 5.22 -1.59 -24.44
N ALA A 236 6.45 -1.96 -24.10
CA ALA A 236 7.36 -2.76 -24.92
C ALA A 236 7.23 -4.25 -24.63
N ASP A 237 7.00 -4.59 -23.36
CA ASP A 237 6.70 -5.93 -22.90
C ASP A 237 5.37 -5.90 -22.16
N ALA A 238 4.31 -6.33 -22.85
CA ALA A 238 2.92 -6.35 -22.41
C ALA A 238 2.29 -7.72 -22.62
N GLY A 239 3.08 -8.80 -22.49
CA GLY A 239 2.56 -10.16 -22.57
C GLY A 239 1.53 -10.46 -21.47
N SER A 240 0.74 -11.52 -21.65
CA SER A 240 -0.32 -11.90 -20.70
C SER A 240 0.16 -12.23 -19.30
N ASP A 241 1.46 -12.49 -19.12
CA ASP A 241 2.14 -12.73 -17.85
C ASP A 241 2.67 -11.46 -17.16
N THR A 242 2.42 -10.28 -17.78
CA THR A 242 2.83 -8.96 -17.26
C THR A 242 1.67 -8.22 -16.64
N ASP A 243 2.00 -7.20 -15.83
CA ASP A 243 1.04 -6.26 -15.25
C ASP A 243 0.28 -5.47 -16.33
N PHE A 244 0.94 -5.07 -17.43
CA PHE A 244 0.27 -4.44 -18.58
C PHE A 244 -0.77 -5.37 -19.20
N GLY A 245 -0.40 -6.64 -19.47
CA GLY A 245 -1.29 -7.61 -20.07
C GLY A 245 -2.47 -7.94 -19.17
N ALA A 246 -2.25 -8.14 -17.87
CA ALA A 246 -3.33 -8.41 -16.92
C ALA A 246 -4.37 -7.27 -16.90
N VAL A 247 -3.91 -6.02 -16.81
CA VAL A 247 -4.79 -4.83 -16.79
C VAL A 247 -5.54 -4.69 -18.14
N ALA A 248 -4.85 -4.89 -19.26
CA ALA A 248 -5.48 -4.83 -20.58
C ALA A 248 -6.56 -5.92 -20.77
N ASP A 249 -6.36 -7.10 -20.17
CA ASP A 249 -7.32 -8.20 -20.16
C ASP A 249 -8.48 -8.01 -19.15
N GLY A 250 -8.54 -6.90 -18.41
CA GLY A 250 -9.61 -6.61 -17.45
C GLY A 250 -9.41 -7.23 -16.06
N PHE A 251 -8.19 -7.67 -15.72
CA PHE A 251 -7.85 -8.18 -14.39
C PHE A 251 -7.06 -7.15 -13.59
N ALA A 252 -7.26 -7.10 -12.28
CA ALA A 252 -6.32 -6.44 -11.40
C ALA A 252 -4.99 -7.22 -11.37
N SER A 253 -3.87 -6.53 -11.62
CA SER A 253 -2.54 -7.11 -11.50
C SER A 253 -2.05 -7.03 -10.07
N VAL A 254 -1.41 -8.08 -9.56
CA VAL A 254 -0.68 -8.09 -8.30
C VAL A 254 0.73 -8.60 -8.58
N THR A 255 1.71 -7.73 -8.41
CA THR A 255 3.13 -8.02 -8.64
C THR A 255 3.91 -7.90 -7.34
N PRO A 256 4.54 -8.98 -6.85
CA PRO A 256 5.47 -8.88 -5.74
C PRO A 256 6.75 -8.18 -6.22
N LEU A 257 7.18 -7.15 -5.47
CA LEU A 257 8.38 -6.37 -5.79
C LEU A 257 9.56 -6.79 -4.90
N SER A 258 10.76 -6.76 -5.49
CA SER A 258 12.03 -6.83 -4.78
C SER A 258 12.70 -5.46 -4.85
N ILE A 259 13.31 -5.04 -3.74
CA ILE A 259 14.07 -3.79 -3.66
C ILE A 259 15.60 -4.01 -3.69
N ASP A 260 16.06 -5.27 -3.60
CA ASP A 260 17.47 -5.57 -3.80
C ASP A 260 17.81 -5.44 -5.29
N LEU A 261 18.54 -4.40 -5.63
CA LEU A 261 18.96 -4.07 -6.99
C LEU A 261 20.25 -4.81 -7.40
N THR A 262 20.79 -5.67 -6.55
CA THR A 262 21.99 -6.43 -6.85
C THR A 262 21.73 -7.45 -7.97
N GLN A 263 22.40 -7.30 -9.09
CA GLN A 263 22.38 -8.33 -10.14
C GLN A 263 23.33 -9.48 -9.77
N PHE A 264 22.86 -10.41 -8.95
CA PHE A 264 23.67 -11.50 -8.40
C PHE A 264 24.37 -12.33 -9.48
N ASP A 265 23.69 -12.60 -10.59
CA ASP A 265 24.22 -13.37 -11.71
C ASP A 265 25.38 -12.65 -12.44
N ALA A 266 25.50 -11.34 -12.29
CA ALA A 266 26.59 -10.55 -12.89
C ALA A 266 27.81 -10.37 -11.99
N LEU A 267 27.73 -10.72 -10.70
CA LEU A 267 28.84 -10.51 -9.76
C LEU A 267 30.13 -11.20 -10.21
N HIS A 268 30.04 -12.43 -10.73
CA HIS A 268 31.20 -13.19 -11.21
C HIS A 268 31.83 -12.56 -12.45
N LEU A 269 31.03 -11.95 -13.35
CA LEU A 269 31.51 -11.26 -14.55
C LEU A 269 32.27 -9.99 -14.17
N VAL A 270 31.71 -9.19 -13.26
CA VAL A 270 32.40 -7.97 -12.77
C VAL A 270 33.68 -8.33 -12.03
N LYS A 271 33.68 -9.39 -11.20
CA LYS A 271 34.87 -9.86 -10.52
C LYS A 271 35.98 -10.27 -11.51
N ALA A 272 35.61 -11.00 -12.58
CA ALA A 272 36.58 -11.41 -13.62
C ALA A 272 37.09 -10.20 -14.43
N TRP A 273 36.28 -9.15 -14.63
CA TRP A 273 36.67 -7.92 -15.33
C TRP A 273 37.65 -7.05 -14.50
N LEU A 274 37.56 -7.11 -13.16
CA LEU A 274 38.44 -6.38 -12.23
C LEU A 274 39.75 -7.07 -11.94
N SER A 275 39.93 -8.34 -12.29
CA SER A 275 41.17 -9.13 -12.11
C SER A 275 42.11 -9.01 -13.31
#